data_b97e708390cd228b9c62b58b83cecdc1
#
_entry.id   b97e708390cd228b9c62b58b83cecdc1
#
_cell.length_a   1.000
_cell.length_b   1.000
_cell.length_c   1.000
_cell.angle_alpha   90.00
_cell.angle_beta   90.00
_cell.angle_gamma   90.00
#
_symmetry.space_group_name_H-M   'P 1'
#
loop_
_entity.id
_entity.type
_entity.pdbx_description
1 polymer ?
#
loop_
_entity_poly.entity_id
_entity_poly.type
_entity_poly.pdbx_seq_one_letter_code
_entity_poly.pdbx_strand_id
1 'polypeptide(L)'
;MTGRELLNELEAQETSLVFDRFDEDTAWALGVRLRASALSAEAPVAISIRRNGQRLFHAALAGASADNDSWLDRKCAVVDRYGRSSLRVGEQFRVDGGSFDRDARLDVSQYAAHGGAFPILVRGIGCIGTVAVSGLPQLEDHRLVVETLEAFLATSNTAE
;
A
#
# COMPACT_ATOMS: atom_id res chain seq x y z
N MET A 1 -18.69 3.55 10.23
CA MET A 1 -17.70 4.60 9.85
C MET A 1 -18.17 5.29 8.58
N THR A 2 -18.27 6.61 8.59
CA THR A 2 -18.62 7.38 7.39
C THR A 2 -17.40 7.47 6.47
N GLY A 3 -17.63 7.87 5.21
CA GLY A 3 -16.53 8.08 4.26
C GLY A 3 -15.55 9.17 4.74
N ARG A 4 -16.07 10.22 5.36
CA ARG A 4 -15.22 11.29 5.93
C ARG A 4 -14.37 10.78 7.10
N GLU A 5 -14.93 9.95 7.95
CA GLU A 5 -14.19 9.35 9.06
C GLU A 5 -13.07 8.45 8.54
N LEU A 6 -13.36 7.64 7.52
CA LEU A 6 -12.34 6.81 6.89
C LEU A 6 -11.22 7.65 6.27
N LEU A 7 -11.55 8.73 5.56
CA LEU A 7 -10.54 9.63 5.00
C LEU A 7 -9.63 10.22 6.08
N ASN A 8 -10.22 10.63 7.21
CA ASN A 8 -9.44 11.18 8.32
C ASN A 8 -8.48 10.14 8.89
N GLU A 9 -8.92 8.88 9.02
CA GLU A 9 -8.07 7.78 9.47
C GLU A 9 -6.93 7.51 8.48
N LEU A 10 -7.24 7.46 7.18
CA LEU A 10 -6.24 7.23 6.14
C LEU A 10 -5.18 8.34 6.10
N GLU A 11 -5.60 9.58 6.27
CA GLU A 11 -4.69 10.71 6.34
C GLU A 11 -3.79 10.62 7.58
N ALA A 12 -4.35 10.25 8.73
CA ALA A 12 -3.58 10.07 9.95
C ALA A 12 -2.53 8.95 9.80
N GLN A 13 -2.86 7.85 9.12
CA GLN A 13 -1.92 6.77 8.82
C GLN A 13 -0.73 7.29 8.00
N GLU A 14 -0.99 8.07 6.96
CA GLU A 14 0.07 8.63 6.11
C GLU A 14 0.93 9.66 6.84
N THR A 15 0.38 10.33 7.83
CA THR A 15 1.13 11.28 8.66
C THR A 15 2.05 10.55 9.65
N SER A 16 1.62 9.42 10.20
CA SER A 16 2.34 8.70 11.24
C SER A 16 3.28 7.61 10.74
N LEU A 17 2.96 6.97 9.61
CA LEU A 17 3.75 5.86 9.06
C LEU A 17 4.83 6.37 8.11
N VAL A 18 5.86 6.97 8.68
CA VAL A 18 6.93 7.65 7.97
C VAL A 18 8.26 7.01 8.38
N PHE A 19 9.09 6.73 7.38
CA PHE A 19 10.44 6.21 7.58
C PHE A 19 11.43 7.37 7.79
N ASP A 20 12.43 7.17 8.64
CA ASP A 20 13.54 8.10 8.73
C ASP A 20 14.53 7.91 7.57
N ARG A 21 14.68 6.65 7.14
CA ARG A 21 15.45 6.27 5.94
C ARG A 21 14.88 4.98 5.38
N PHE A 22 15.11 4.73 4.10
CA PHE A 22 14.64 3.53 3.42
C PHE A 22 15.65 3.11 2.35
N ASP A 23 16.14 1.87 2.44
CA ASP A 23 17.07 1.27 1.49
C ASP A 23 16.65 -0.16 1.12
N GLU A 24 17.50 -0.85 0.37
CA GLU A 24 17.22 -2.22 -0.10
C GLU A 24 17.08 -3.20 1.08
N ASP A 25 17.90 -3.05 2.11
CA ASP A 25 17.83 -3.89 3.30
C ASP A 25 16.55 -3.62 4.11
N THR A 26 16.11 -2.37 4.17
CA THR A 26 14.82 -2.00 4.77
C THR A 26 13.68 -2.67 4.02
N ALA A 27 13.71 -2.63 2.68
CA ALA A 27 12.69 -3.27 1.85
C ALA A 27 12.64 -4.78 2.08
N TRP A 28 13.79 -5.42 2.17
CA TRP A 28 13.86 -6.86 2.45
C TRP A 28 13.25 -7.19 3.81
N ALA A 29 13.66 -6.49 4.85
CA ALA A 29 13.17 -6.73 6.22
C ALA A 29 11.65 -6.50 6.31
N LEU A 30 11.14 -5.42 5.71
CA LEU A 30 9.70 -5.13 5.66
C LEU A 30 8.95 -6.21 4.88
N GLY A 31 9.48 -6.61 3.72
CA GLY A 31 8.88 -7.64 2.88
C GLY A 31 8.77 -8.99 3.56
N VAL A 32 9.82 -9.41 4.24
CA VAL A 32 9.85 -10.66 5.02
C VAL A 32 8.79 -10.62 6.13
N ARG A 33 8.66 -9.50 6.81
CA ARG A 33 7.67 -9.34 7.88
C ARG A 33 6.24 -9.34 7.34
N LEU A 34 6.00 -8.65 6.22
CA LEU A 34 4.70 -8.63 5.56
C LEU A 34 4.31 -10.02 5.08
N ARG A 35 5.27 -10.74 4.47
CA ARG A 35 5.04 -12.13 4.05
C ARG A 35 4.70 -13.03 5.25
N ALA A 36 5.40 -12.88 6.36
CA ALA A 36 5.13 -13.67 7.57
C ALA A 36 3.72 -13.40 8.12
N SER A 37 3.30 -12.14 8.14
CA SER A 37 1.95 -11.75 8.57
C SER A 37 0.88 -12.34 7.64
N ALA A 38 1.09 -12.26 6.34
CA ALA A 38 0.18 -12.81 5.35
C ALA A 38 0.10 -14.35 5.46
N LEU A 39 1.23 -15.00 5.66
CA LEU A 39 1.29 -16.46 5.82
C LEU A 39 0.56 -16.90 7.09
N SER A 40 0.73 -16.19 8.19
CA SER A 40 0.03 -16.46 9.44
C SER A 40 -1.48 -16.33 9.31
N ALA A 41 -1.94 -15.39 8.49
CA ALA A 41 -3.35 -15.18 8.20
C ALA A 41 -3.90 -16.10 7.09
N GLU A 42 -3.05 -16.96 6.52
CA GLU A 42 -3.39 -17.80 5.37
C GLU A 42 -3.93 -16.99 4.19
N ALA A 43 -3.42 -15.78 4.01
CA ALA A 43 -3.88 -14.85 2.98
C ALA A 43 -3.33 -15.23 1.59
N PRO A 44 -4.20 -15.40 0.59
CA PRO A 44 -3.77 -15.78 -0.77
C PRO A 44 -3.35 -14.54 -1.56
N VAL A 45 -2.27 -13.89 -1.14
CA VAL A 45 -1.88 -12.58 -1.65
C VAL A 45 -0.54 -12.59 -2.37
N ALA A 46 -0.39 -11.63 -3.28
CA ALA A 46 0.90 -11.21 -3.81
C ALA A 46 1.34 -9.92 -3.10
N ILE A 47 2.64 -9.76 -2.91
CA ILE A 47 3.27 -8.67 -2.17
C ILE A 47 4.31 -8.01 -3.06
N SER A 48 4.39 -6.67 -3.03
CA SER A 48 5.40 -5.92 -3.79
C SER A 48 5.87 -4.72 -2.97
N ILE A 49 7.19 -4.51 -2.96
CA ILE A 49 7.79 -3.28 -2.43
C ILE A 49 8.65 -2.68 -3.54
N ARG A 50 8.41 -1.42 -3.87
CA ARG A 50 9.08 -0.72 -4.96
C ARG A 50 9.60 0.63 -4.48
N ARG A 51 10.74 1.03 -5.04
CA ARG A 51 11.30 2.37 -4.85
C ARG A 51 11.58 2.96 -6.23
N ASN A 52 10.95 4.09 -6.52
CA ASN A 52 11.09 4.77 -7.81
C ASN A 52 10.87 3.83 -9.01
N GLY A 53 9.87 2.96 -8.89
CA GLY A 53 9.51 2.01 -9.94
C GLY A 53 10.31 0.71 -9.96
N GLN A 54 11.42 0.62 -9.22
CA GLN A 54 12.20 -0.61 -9.14
C GLN A 54 11.63 -1.55 -8.07
N ARG A 55 11.41 -2.81 -8.43
CA ARG A 55 11.00 -3.83 -7.46
C ARG A 55 12.19 -4.20 -6.59
N LEU A 56 12.04 -4.00 -5.28
CA LEU A 56 13.04 -4.39 -4.28
C LEU A 56 12.65 -5.70 -3.60
N PHE A 57 11.36 -6.00 -3.54
CA PHE A 57 10.84 -7.23 -2.94
C PHE A 57 9.56 -7.63 -3.67
N HIS A 58 9.42 -8.92 -3.95
CA HIS A 58 8.19 -9.50 -4.47
C HIS A 58 8.02 -10.90 -3.91
N ALA A 59 6.78 -11.22 -3.52
CA ALA A 59 6.42 -12.59 -3.10
C ALA A 59 4.97 -12.87 -3.45
N ALA A 60 4.69 -14.10 -3.81
CA ALA A 60 3.32 -14.60 -3.99
C ALA A 60 3.11 -15.79 -3.06
N LEU A 61 2.01 -15.79 -2.33
CA LEU A 61 1.64 -16.87 -1.43
C LEU A 61 0.65 -17.82 -2.11
N ALA A 62 0.46 -18.99 -1.51
CA ALA A 62 -0.46 -19.99 -2.04
C ALA A 62 -1.86 -19.40 -2.22
N GLY A 63 -2.47 -19.63 -3.36
CA GLY A 63 -3.79 -19.11 -3.72
C GLY A 63 -3.76 -17.81 -4.52
N ALA A 64 -2.62 -17.11 -4.57
CA ALA A 64 -2.45 -15.96 -5.45
C ALA A 64 -2.25 -16.40 -6.90
N SER A 65 -2.52 -15.50 -7.83
CA SER A 65 -2.34 -15.73 -9.26
C SER A 65 -1.67 -14.54 -9.91
N ALA A 66 -1.31 -14.68 -11.19
CA ALA A 66 -0.74 -13.58 -11.97
C ALA A 66 -1.68 -12.36 -12.07
N ASP A 67 -2.98 -12.56 -11.92
CA ASP A 67 -3.94 -11.45 -11.87
C ASP A 67 -3.67 -10.51 -10.68
N ASN A 68 -3.23 -11.07 -9.55
CA ASN A 68 -2.86 -10.25 -8.39
C ASN A 68 -1.66 -9.37 -8.68
N ASP A 69 -0.71 -9.82 -9.51
CA ASP A 69 0.41 -8.97 -9.93
C ASP A 69 -0.08 -7.79 -10.77
N SER A 70 -1.05 -8.01 -11.64
CA SER A 70 -1.69 -6.92 -12.40
C SER A 70 -2.37 -5.91 -11.48
N TRP A 71 -3.07 -6.37 -10.45
CA TRP A 71 -3.66 -5.50 -9.45
C TRP A 71 -2.60 -4.70 -8.69
N LEU A 72 -1.47 -5.33 -8.32
CA LEU A 72 -0.35 -4.64 -7.67
C LEU A 72 0.15 -3.49 -8.55
N ASP A 73 0.38 -3.76 -9.83
CA ASP A 73 0.88 -2.74 -10.78
C ASP A 73 -0.07 -1.55 -10.84
N ARG A 74 -1.36 -1.79 -10.95
CA ARG A 74 -2.38 -0.73 -11.07
C ARG A 74 -2.57 0.07 -9.77
N LYS A 75 -2.53 -0.60 -8.62
CA LYS A 75 -2.60 0.06 -7.32
C LYS A 75 -1.36 0.91 -7.06
N CYS A 76 -0.18 0.37 -7.35
CA CYS A 76 1.07 1.11 -7.21
C CYS A 76 1.12 2.34 -8.11
N ALA A 77 0.58 2.24 -9.34
CA ALA A 77 0.50 3.38 -10.25
C ALA A 77 -0.31 4.55 -9.65
N VAL A 78 -1.38 4.24 -8.91
CA VAL A 78 -2.16 5.27 -8.21
C VAL A 78 -1.32 5.94 -7.11
N VAL A 79 -0.61 5.16 -6.30
CA VAL A 79 0.25 5.70 -5.24
C VAL A 79 1.37 6.55 -5.82
N ASP A 80 2.02 6.08 -6.88
CA ASP A 80 3.11 6.83 -7.53
C ASP A 80 2.63 8.19 -8.05
N ARG A 81 1.41 8.24 -8.56
CA ARG A 81 0.83 9.46 -9.13
C ARG A 81 0.35 10.46 -8.08
N TYR A 82 -0.31 9.96 -7.02
CA TYR A 82 -0.99 10.82 -6.04
C TYR A 82 -0.19 11.01 -4.75
N GLY A 83 0.80 10.16 -4.47
CA GLY A 83 1.56 10.21 -3.22
C GLY A 83 0.74 9.85 -2.00
N ARG A 84 -0.36 9.13 -2.18
CA ARG A 84 -1.32 8.73 -1.15
C ARG A 84 -1.67 7.26 -1.33
N SER A 85 -2.20 6.62 -0.28
CA SER A 85 -2.64 5.24 -0.39
C SER A 85 -3.73 5.09 -1.45
N SER A 86 -3.73 3.95 -2.14
CA SER A 86 -4.72 3.68 -3.18
C SER A 86 -6.15 3.67 -2.62
N LEU A 87 -6.32 3.23 -1.36
CA LEU A 87 -7.62 3.30 -0.69
C LEU A 87 -8.05 4.75 -0.47
N ARG A 88 -7.14 5.61 -0.02
CA ARG A 88 -7.45 7.03 0.20
C ARG A 88 -7.87 7.73 -1.09
N VAL A 89 -7.17 7.46 -2.18
CA VAL A 89 -7.51 8.06 -3.48
C VAL A 89 -8.92 7.65 -3.91
N GLY A 90 -9.25 6.36 -3.87
CA GLY A 90 -10.57 5.88 -4.25
C GLY A 90 -11.68 6.41 -3.34
N GLU A 91 -11.43 6.47 -2.05
CA GLU A 91 -12.40 6.97 -1.08
C GLU A 91 -12.66 8.47 -1.25
N GLN A 92 -11.62 9.26 -1.58
CA GLN A 92 -11.78 10.69 -1.84
C GLN A 92 -12.75 10.93 -3.00
N PHE A 93 -12.60 10.19 -4.10
CA PHE A 93 -13.54 10.31 -5.24
C PHE A 93 -14.96 9.99 -4.83
N ARG A 94 -15.17 8.95 -4.00
CA ARG A 94 -16.51 8.57 -3.53
C ARG A 94 -17.13 9.64 -2.63
N VAL A 95 -16.38 10.17 -1.69
CA VAL A 95 -16.83 11.23 -0.78
C VAL A 95 -17.21 12.49 -1.56
N ASP A 96 -16.48 12.77 -2.62
CA ASP A 96 -16.76 13.93 -3.49
C ASP A 96 -17.92 13.68 -4.45
N GLY A 97 -18.59 12.53 -4.36
CA GLY A 97 -19.79 12.22 -5.14
C GLY A 97 -19.57 11.54 -6.48
N GLY A 98 -18.33 11.08 -6.75
CA GLY A 98 -17.97 10.43 -8.00
C GLY A 98 -17.38 9.05 -7.83
N SER A 99 -16.60 8.64 -8.82
CA SER A 99 -15.80 7.42 -8.77
C SER A 99 -14.47 7.66 -9.46
N PHE A 100 -13.43 6.99 -8.96
CA PHE A 100 -12.11 7.10 -9.58
C PHE A 100 -12.14 6.68 -11.05
N ASP A 101 -12.74 5.54 -11.36
CA ASP A 101 -12.74 4.99 -12.72
C ASP A 101 -13.39 5.93 -13.74
N ARG A 102 -14.44 6.63 -13.33
CA ARG A 102 -15.16 7.55 -14.21
C ARG A 102 -14.52 8.94 -14.25
N ASP A 103 -14.09 9.46 -13.10
CA ASP A 103 -13.83 10.89 -12.94
C ASP A 103 -12.33 11.25 -12.93
N ALA A 104 -11.44 10.31 -12.67
CA ALA A 104 -10.00 10.56 -12.73
C ALA A 104 -9.48 10.75 -14.16
N ARG A 105 -10.21 10.24 -15.14
CA ARG A 105 -9.86 10.29 -16.57
C ARG A 105 -8.51 9.63 -16.86
N LEU A 106 -8.23 8.56 -16.15
CA LEU A 106 -7.05 7.73 -16.33
C LEU A 106 -7.48 6.36 -16.89
N ASP A 107 -6.55 5.70 -17.56
CA ASP A 107 -6.79 4.37 -18.13
C ASP A 107 -6.99 3.35 -17.00
N VAL A 108 -8.18 2.78 -16.90
CA VAL A 108 -8.52 1.80 -15.86
C VAL A 108 -7.72 0.49 -15.99
N SER A 109 -7.11 0.24 -17.15
CA SER A 109 -6.20 -0.90 -17.31
C SER A 109 -4.82 -0.65 -16.70
N GLN A 110 -4.50 0.60 -16.36
CA GLN A 110 -3.21 1.01 -15.81
C GLN A 110 -3.31 1.49 -14.36
N TYR A 111 -4.47 1.93 -13.92
CA TYR A 111 -4.67 2.54 -12.60
C TYR A 111 -5.89 1.93 -11.91
N ALA A 112 -5.72 1.53 -10.64
CA ALA A 112 -6.83 1.05 -9.81
C ALA A 112 -6.73 1.68 -8.41
N ALA A 113 -7.73 2.48 -8.05
CA ALA A 113 -7.79 3.12 -6.73
C ALA A 113 -8.55 2.21 -5.75
N HIS A 114 -8.08 0.98 -5.62
CA HIS A 114 -8.55 0.00 -4.64
C HIS A 114 -7.50 -0.17 -3.54
N GLY A 115 -7.94 -0.43 -2.31
CA GLY A 115 -7.05 -0.58 -1.17
C GLY A 115 -6.01 -1.68 -1.34
N GLY A 116 -4.83 -1.45 -0.77
CA GLY A 116 -3.73 -2.39 -0.74
C GLY A 116 -2.36 -1.82 -1.08
N ALA A 117 -2.27 -0.66 -1.70
CA ALA A 117 -0.99 0.02 -1.91
C ALA A 117 -0.87 1.24 -1.00
N PHE A 118 0.27 1.35 -0.33
CA PHE A 118 0.57 2.42 0.61
C PHE A 118 1.89 3.10 0.22
N PRO A 119 1.99 4.44 0.32
CA PRO A 119 3.22 5.12 -0.06
C PRO A 119 4.34 4.84 0.95
N ILE A 120 5.55 4.67 0.44
CA ILE A 120 6.75 4.70 1.27
C ILE A 120 7.13 6.16 1.43
N LEU A 121 6.86 6.68 2.62
CA LEU A 121 7.08 8.09 2.96
C LEU A 121 8.35 8.21 3.80
N VAL A 122 9.28 9.04 3.35
CA VAL A 122 10.53 9.30 4.05
C VAL A 122 10.52 10.73 4.57
N ARG A 123 10.85 10.90 5.84
CA ARG A 123 10.83 12.19 6.53
C ARG A 123 11.69 13.21 5.78
N GLY A 124 11.08 14.36 5.46
CA GLY A 124 11.76 15.44 4.76
C GLY A 124 11.93 15.25 3.25
N ILE A 125 11.51 14.09 2.71
CA ILE A 125 11.64 13.76 1.28
C ILE A 125 10.28 13.59 0.62
N GLY A 126 9.37 12.83 1.24
CA GLY A 126 8.06 12.51 0.69
C GLY A 126 7.98 11.07 0.19
N CYS A 127 7.12 10.83 -0.79
CA CYS A 127 6.87 9.49 -1.33
C CYS A 127 7.99 9.10 -2.30
N ILE A 128 8.66 7.98 -2.00
CA ILE A 128 9.73 7.44 -2.83
C ILE A 128 9.39 6.08 -3.42
N GLY A 129 8.26 5.51 -3.08
CA GLY A 129 7.89 4.18 -3.55
C GLY A 129 6.60 3.69 -2.93
N THR A 130 6.39 2.38 -3.03
CA THR A 130 5.14 1.72 -2.64
C THR A 130 5.40 0.42 -1.91
N VAL A 131 4.54 0.12 -0.94
CA VAL A 131 4.38 -1.22 -0.39
C VAL A 131 2.95 -1.65 -0.64
N ALA A 132 2.75 -2.82 -1.24
CA ALA A 132 1.45 -3.22 -1.74
C ALA A 132 1.15 -4.70 -1.57
N VAL A 133 -0.13 -4.99 -1.38
CA VAL A 133 -0.69 -6.34 -1.26
C VAL A 133 -1.92 -6.43 -2.15
N SER A 134 -2.12 -7.57 -2.78
CA SER A 134 -3.33 -7.85 -3.55
C SER A 134 -3.76 -9.30 -3.40
N GLY A 135 -5.03 -9.53 -3.07
CA GLY A 135 -5.63 -10.87 -2.98
C GLY A 135 -6.77 -11.01 -1.99
N LEU A 136 -6.96 -10.03 -1.11
CA LEU A 136 -8.06 -9.94 -0.15
C LEU A 136 -9.04 -8.84 -0.59
N PRO A 137 -10.21 -8.71 0.06
CA PRO A 137 -11.02 -7.50 -0.11
C PRO A 137 -10.19 -6.25 0.19
N GLN A 138 -10.48 -5.16 -0.50
CA GLN A 138 -9.60 -3.98 -0.50
C GLN A 138 -9.29 -3.39 0.89
N LEU A 139 -10.26 -3.41 1.80
CA LEU A 139 -10.03 -2.91 3.16
C LEU A 139 -9.08 -3.83 3.95
N GLU A 140 -9.14 -5.12 3.68
CA GLU A 140 -8.26 -6.10 4.32
C GLU A 140 -6.84 -6.06 3.76
N ASP A 141 -6.69 -5.90 2.43
CA ASP A 141 -5.39 -5.69 1.80
C ASP A 141 -4.71 -4.45 2.41
N HIS A 142 -5.46 -3.36 2.51
CA HIS A 142 -4.96 -2.11 3.11
C HIS A 142 -4.56 -2.31 4.57
N ARG A 143 -5.42 -2.97 5.34
CA ARG A 143 -5.18 -3.21 6.77
C ARG A 143 -3.92 -4.04 6.99
N LEU A 144 -3.72 -5.08 6.19
CA LEU A 144 -2.53 -5.94 6.29
C LEU A 144 -1.25 -5.11 6.12
N VAL A 145 -1.23 -4.22 5.14
CA VAL A 145 -0.09 -3.32 4.91
C VAL A 145 0.11 -2.37 6.09
N VAL A 146 -0.95 -1.69 6.52
CA VAL A 146 -0.86 -0.68 7.60
C VAL A 146 -0.44 -1.29 8.92
N GLU A 147 -1.04 -2.41 9.31
CA GLU A 147 -0.68 -3.09 10.56
C GLU A 147 0.77 -3.57 10.55
N THR A 148 1.24 -4.06 9.40
CA THR A 148 2.64 -4.45 9.25
C THR A 148 3.58 -3.26 9.35
N LEU A 149 3.25 -2.14 8.71
CA LEU A 149 4.03 -0.90 8.80
C LEU A 149 4.08 -0.37 10.23
N GLU A 150 2.95 -0.35 10.92
CA GLU A 150 2.88 0.07 12.32
C GLU A 150 3.83 -0.74 13.21
N ALA A 151 3.76 -2.06 13.10
CA ALA A 151 4.61 -2.95 13.88
C ALA A 151 6.09 -2.83 13.48
N PHE A 152 6.37 -2.71 12.18
CA PHE A 152 7.74 -2.57 11.67
C PHE A 152 8.40 -1.27 12.15
N LEU A 153 7.71 -0.15 12.01
CA LEU A 153 8.24 1.16 12.40
C LEU A 153 8.38 1.30 13.91
N ALA A 154 7.47 0.72 14.69
CA ALA A 154 7.58 0.69 16.14
C ALA A 154 8.84 -0.07 16.60
N THR A 155 9.16 -1.19 15.95
CA THR A 155 10.35 -1.99 16.26
C THR A 155 11.63 -1.25 15.86
N SER A 156 11.64 -0.60 14.68
CA SER A 156 12.80 0.17 14.20
C SER A 156 13.14 1.34 15.11
N ASN A 157 12.13 2.02 15.66
CA ASN A 157 12.31 3.15 16.56
C ASN A 157 12.86 2.73 17.95
N THR A 158 12.75 1.45 18.31
CA THR A 158 13.25 0.93 19.59
C THR A 158 14.61 0.26 19.49
N ALA A 159 15.15 0.11 18.28
CA ALA A 159 16.40 -0.60 18.02
C ALA A 159 17.63 0.32 17.99
N GLU A 160 17.51 1.60 18.39
CA GLU A 160 18.63 2.53 18.54
C GLU A 160 19.26 2.47 19.91
#